data_08ed61809ebcc927c96d0c36e72c1845
#
_entry.id   08ed61809ebcc927c96d0c36e72c1845
#
_cell.length_a   1.000
_cell.length_b   1.000
_cell.length_c   1.000
_cell.angle_alpha   90.00
_cell.angle_beta   90.00
_cell.angle_gamma   90.00
#
_symmetry.space_group_name_H-M   'P 1'
#
loop_
_entity.id
_entity.type
_entity.pdbx_description
1 polymer ?
#
loop_
_entity_poly.entity_id
_entity_poly.type
_entity_poly.pdbx_seq_one_letter_code
_entity_poly.pdbx_strand_id
1 'polypeptide(L)'
;SNGYCNFTKSRYLSIMLFNTNSKLCDIIFYDSSIISVINRFGINLGVGDYSVSEICQKHNIDESFLISIINTFLNENYFPEEHLRMYNINNIIEYLEKTNAYYEQFQLPNIERHFNLLINKSESDNGNLHLLKTFFLELKQELIARIHEDNTMWFPKLKKLSNGIGEIRLHHIKENN
;
A
#
# COMPACT_ATOMS: atom_id res chain seq x y z
N SER A 1 -15.88 -36.18 35.55
CA SER A 1 -16.12 -36.05 34.10
C SER A 1 -15.81 -34.62 33.68
N ASN A 2 -14.61 -34.35 33.22
CA ASN A 2 -14.17 -33.05 32.75
C ASN A 2 -14.50 -32.91 31.28
N GLY A 3 -15.50 -32.09 30.97
CA GLY A 3 -15.81 -31.68 29.61
C GLY A 3 -14.85 -30.59 29.14
N TYR A 4 -13.81 -30.92 28.39
CA TYR A 4 -13.03 -29.96 27.63
C TYR A 4 -13.82 -29.55 26.41
N CYS A 5 -14.30 -28.31 26.42
CA CYS A 5 -14.93 -27.69 25.25
C CYS A 5 -13.82 -27.38 24.23
N ASN A 6 -13.68 -28.25 23.22
CA ASN A 6 -12.80 -28.01 22.08
C ASN A 6 -13.39 -26.87 21.22
N PHE A 7 -12.93 -25.63 21.46
CA PHE A 7 -13.10 -24.53 20.54
C PHE A 7 -12.15 -24.73 19.34
N THR A 8 -12.54 -25.57 18.39
CA THR A 8 -12.00 -25.50 17.04
C THR A 8 -12.57 -24.25 16.38
N LYS A 9 -11.85 -23.13 16.53
CA LYS A 9 -12.10 -21.89 15.81
C LYS A 9 -11.72 -22.13 14.35
N SER A 10 -12.70 -22.66 13.58
CA SER A 10 -12.62 -22.65 12.10
C SER A 10 -12.62 -21.20 11.65
N ARG A 11 -11.42 -20.65 11.43
CA ARG A 11 -11.22 -19.37 10.76
C ARG A 11 -11.47 -19.57 9.26
N TYR A 12 -12.72 -19.68 8.86
CA TYR A 12 -13.11 -19.19 7.54
C TYR A 12 -13.13 -17.67 7.68
N LEU A 13 -12.00 -17.02 7.49
CA LEU A 13 -11.92 -15.58 7.22
C LEU A 13 -12.62 -15.40 5.87
N SER A 14 -13.90 -15.07 5.89
CA SER A 14 -14.60 -14.57 4.71
C SER A 14 -13.83 -13.31 4.27
N ILE A 15 -13.22 -13.37 3.09
CA ILE A 15 -12.57 -12.22 2.49
C ILE A 15 -13.64 -11.14 2.33
N MET A 16 -13.50 -10.03 3.05
CA MET A 16 -14.39 -8.88 2.89
C MET A 16 -13.83 -7.98 1.79
N LEU A 17 -14.48 -7.97 0.64
CA LEU A 17 -14.14 -7.11 -0.48
C LEU A 17 -15.09 -5.92 -0.53
N PHE A 18 -14.53 -4.74 -0.62
CA PHE A 18 -15.24 -3.50 -0.87
C PHE A 18 -15.38 -3.25 -2.37
N ASN A 19 -16.35 -2.44 -2.75
CA ASN A 19 -16.59 -2.03 -4.13
C ASN A 19 -16.65 -0.49 -4.25
N THR A 20 -16.79 0.02 -5.45
CA THR A 20 -16.77 1.46 -5.72
C THR A 20 -17.95 2.21 -5.12
N ASN A 21 -19.07 1.53 -4.82
CA ASN A 21 -20.24 2.11 -4.13
C ASN A 21 -20.09 2.11 -2.61
N SER A 22 -19.08 1.43 -2.06
CA SER A 22 -18.82 1.43 -0.62
C SER A 22 -18.45 2.85 -0.17
N LYS A 23 -18.97 3.29 0.98
CA LYS A 23 -18.58 4.57 1.58
C LYS A 23 -17.15 4.47 2.10
N LEU A 24 -16.31 5.47 1.81
CA LEU A 24 -14.93 5.45 2.26
C LEU A 24 -14.83 5.56 3.80
N CYS A 25 -15.77 6.24 4.46
CA CYS A 25 -15.82 6.27 5.93
C CYS A 25 -16.05 4.88 6.54
N ASP A 26 -16.88 4.01 5.92
CA ASP A 26 -17.12 2.65 6.40
C ASP A 26 -15.86 1.77 6.26
N ILE A 27 -15.10 1.95 5.17
CA ILE A 27 -13.83 1.27 4.97
C ILE A 27 -12.81 1.70 6.03
N ILE A 28 -12.71 3.01 6.32
CA ILE A 28 -11.84 3.55 7.39
C ILE A 28 -12.27 3.04 8.77
N PHE A 29 -13.58 2.92 9.01
CA PHE A 29 -14.11 2.37 10.26
C PHE A 29 -13.78 0.87 10.40
N TYR A 30 -13.81 0.12 9.29
CA TYR A 30 -13.45 -1.29 9.28
C TYR A 30 -11.97 -1.50 9.65
N ASP A 31 -11.06 -0.72 9.04
CA ASP A 31 -9.64 -0.73 9.38
C ASP A 31 -9.01 0.66 9.15
N SER A 32 -8.68 1.34 10.24
CA SER A 32 -8.11 2.69 10.18
C SER A 32 -6.71 2.76 9.57
N SER A 33 -6.00 1.64 9.43
CA SER A 33 -4.68 1.60 8.79
C SER A 33 -4.75 1.98 7.29
N ILE A 34 -5.94 1.86 6.68
CA ILE A 34 -6.21 2.27 5.29
C ILE A 34 -5.98 3.77 5.07
N ILE A 35 -6.02 4.59 6.11
CA ILE A 35 -5.75 6.04 6.03
C ILE A 35 -4.38 6.30 5.40
N SER A 36 -3.37 5.49 5.72
CA SER A 36 -2.05 5.62 5.12
C SER A 36 -2.03 5.32 3.63
N VAL A 37 -2.93 4.47 3.15
CA VAL A 37 -3.10 4.13 1.74
C VAL A 37 -3.81 5.24 0.99
N ILE A 38 -4.97 5.70 1.48
CA ILE A 38 -5.76 6.73 0.81
C ILE A 38 -5.02 8.07 0.74
N ASN A 39 -4.20 8.40 1.74
CA ASN A 39 -3.39 9.62 1.73
C ASN A 39 -2.36 9.63 0.58
N ARG A 40 -1.85 8.46 0.14
CA ARG A 40 -0.96 8.37 -1.03
C ARG A 40 -1.66 8.71 -2.34
N PHE A 41 -2.98 8.61 -2.39
CA PHE A 41 -3.81 9.08 -3.49
C PHE A 41 -4.18 10.57 -3.37
N GLY A 42 -3.68 11.28 -2.35
CA GLY A 42 -4.01 12.69 -2.11
C GLY A 42 -5.40 12.91 -1.50
N ILE A 43 -6.02 11.85 -0.99
CA ILE A 43 -7.33 11.92 -0.31
C ILE A 43 -7.08 12.24 1.15
N ASN A 44 -7.56 13.40 1.60
CA ASN A 44 -7.50 13.83 2.99
C ASN A 44 -8.70 13.31 3.80
N LEU A 45 -8.55 13.24 5.13
CA LEU A 45 -9.65 12.91 6.03
C LEU A 45 -10.77 13.97 5.95
N GLY A 46 -11.97 13.58 6.40
CA GLY A 46 -13.17 14.42 6.27
C GLY A 46 -13.98 14.10 5.02
N VAL A 47 -13.88 12.85 4.56
CA VAL A 47 -14.56 12.34 3.36
C VAL A 47 -16.09 12.27 3.47
N GLY A 48 -16.67 12.47 4.66
CA GLY A 48 -18.12 12.41 4.88
C GLY A 48 -18.68 11.05 4.46
N ASP A 49 -19.90 11.09 3.91
CA ASP A 49 -20.65 9.90 3.44
C ASP A 49 -20.39 9.54 1.97
N TYR A 50 -19.34 10.12 1.35
CA TYR A 50 -19.05 9.85 -0.06
C TYR A 50 -18.61 8.41 -0.30
N SER A 51 -19.10 7.84 -1.41
CA SER A 51 -18.62 6.55 -1.93
C SER A 51 -17.20 6.66 -2.50
N VAL A 52 -16.54 5.53 -2.66
CA VAL A 52 -15.23 5.46 -3.32
C VAL A 52 -15.30 6.07 -4.72
N SER A 53 -16.37 5.78 -5.49
CA SER A 53 -16.56 6.34 -6.84
C SER A 53 -16.66 7.87 -6.84
N GLU A 54 -17.47 8.46 -5.94
CA GLU A 54 -17.60 9.92 -5.83
C GLU A 54 -16.28 10.60 -5.47
N ILE A 55 -15.51 9.99 -4.56
CA ILE A 55 -14.18 10.50 -4.18
C ILE A 55 -13.21 10.40 -5.35
N CYS A 56 -13.21 9.28 -6.08
CA CYS A 56 -12.38 9.10 -7.26
C CYS A 56 -12.66 10.16 -8.33
N GLN A 57 -13.93 10.45 -8.60
CA GLN A 57 -14.33 11.51 -9.53
C GLN A 57 -13.82 12.88 -9.08
N LYS A 58 -13.97 13.20 -7.79
CA LYS A 58 -13.51 14.48 -7.21
C LYS A 58 -11.99 14.68 -7.30
N HIS A 59 -11.22 13.61 -7.16
CA HIS A 59 -9.75 13.64 -7.15
C HIS A 59 -9.11 13.20 -8.48
N ASN A 60 -9.91 12.90 -9.49
CA ASN A 60 -9.46 12.39 -10.80
C ASN A 60 -8.59 11.12 -10.67
N ILE A 61 -9.06 10.17 -9.85
CA ILE A 61 -8.43 8.87 -9.59
C ILE A 61 -9.19 7.78 -10.32
N ASP A 62 -8.47 6.80 -10.87
CA ASP A 62 -9.07 5.57 -11.41
C ASP A 62 -9.70 4.77 -10.25
N GLU A 63 -11.04 4.63 -10.28
CA GLU A 63 -11.78 3.97 -9.20
C GLU A 63 -11.50 2.48 -9.09
N SER A 64 -11.26 1.80 -10.24
CA SER A 64 -10.95 0.37 -10.25
C SER A 64 -9.56 0.11 -9.67
N PHE A 65 -8.63 1.00 -9.93
CA PHE A 65 -7.29 0.95 -9.35
C PHE A 65 -7.30 1.21 -7.84
N LEU A 66 -7.98 2.28 -7.38
CA LEU A 66 -8.06 2.59 -5.93
C LEU A 66 -8.70 1.45 -5.14
N ILE A 67 -9.85 0.92 -5.61
CA ILE A 67 -10.54 -0.15 -4.89
C ILE A 67 -9.73 -1.45 -4.86
N SER A 68 -8.97 -1.73 -5.91
CA SER A 68 -8.07 -2.89 -5.94
C SER A 68 -6.93 -2.76 -4.93
N ILE A 69 -6.32 -1.56 -4.81
CA ILE A 69 -5.29 -1.30 -3.80
C ILE A 69 -5.87 -1.42 -2.39
N ILE A 70 -7.08 -0.87 -2.13
CA ILE A 70 -7.77 -1.00 -0.85
C ILE A 70 -7.98 -2.48 -0.49
N ASN A 71 -8.55 -3.27 -1.41
CA ASN A 71 -8.83 -4.67 -1.17
C ASN A 71 -7.54 -5.50 -0.99
N THR A 72 -6.49 -5.22 -1.75
CA THR A 72 -5.18 -5.88 -1.60
C THR A 72 -4.56 -5.57 -0.24
N PHE A 73 -4.69 -4.32 0.22
CA PHE A 73 -4.14 -3.91 1.51
C PHE A 73 -4.89 -4.55 2.70
N LEU A 74 -6.20 -4.66 2.60
CA LEU A 74 -7.06 -5.19 3.68
C LEU A 74 -7.11 -6.72 3.72
N ASN A 75 -6.71 -7.41 2.65
CA ASN A 75 -6.82 -8.86 2.53
C ASN A 75 -5.52 -9.46 1.99
N GLU A 76 -4.74 -10.09 2.85
CA GLU A 76 -3.45 -10.72 2.50
C GLU A 76 -3.52 -11.75 1.36
N ASN A 77 -4.68 -12.39 1.19
CA ASN A 77 -4.88 -13.43 0.16
C ASN A 77 -5.58 -12.90 -1.10
N TYR A 78 -5.85 -11.59 -1.17
CA TYR A 78 -6.43 -10.97 -2.35
C TYR A 78 -5.34 -10.35 -3.20
N PHE A 79 -5.32 -10.73 -4.49
CA PHE A 79 -4.46 -10.11 -5.49
C PHE A 79 -5.20 -9.99 -6.82
N PRO A 80 -5.31 -8.80 -7.42
CA PRO A 80 -6.15 -8.55 -8.60
C PRO A 80 -5.43 -8.91 -9.92
N GLU A 81 -4.95 -10.15 -10.08
CA GLU A 81 -4.14 -10.58 -11.24
C GLU A 81 -4.80 -10.25 -12.59
N GLU A 82 -6.11 -10.50 -12.71
CA GLU A 82 -6.85 -10.29 -13.95
C GLU A 82 -6.94 -8.81 -14.33
N HIS A 83 -6.94 -7.91 -13.35
CA HIS A 83 -7.09 -6.47 -13.56
C HIS A 83 -5.75 -5.73 -13.74
N LEU A 84 -4.63 -6.32 -13.29
CA LEU A 84 -3.32 -5.66 -13.36
C LEU A 84 -2.92 -5.21 -14.76
N ARG A 85 -3.30 -5.99 -15.79
CA ARG A 85 -3.00 -5.67 -17.19
C ARG A 85 -3.81 -4.50 -17.75
N MET A 86 -4.89 -4.10 -17.06
CA MET A 86 -5.77 -3.01 -17.47
C MET A 86 -5.37 -1.68 -16.87
N TYR A 87 -4.57 -1.68 -15.80
CA TYR A 87 -4.14 -0.45 -15.15
C TYR A 87 -3.05 0.26 -15.92
N ASN A 88 -3.11 1.59 -15.91
CA ASN A 88 -2.04 2.40 -16.46
C ASN A 88 -0.78 2.23 -15.60
N ILE A 89 0.31 1.77 -16.21
CA ILE A 89 1.57 1.55 -15.51
C ILE A 89 2.10 2.82 -14.83
N ASN A 90 1.84 4.01 -15.40
CA ASN A 90 2.24 5.27 -14.78
C ASN A 90 1.51 5.52 -13.45
N ASN A 91 0.23 5.14 -13.34
CA ASN A 91 -0.53 5.23 -12.08
C ASN A 91 0.05 4.28 -11.02
N ILE A 92 0.44 3.07 -11.43
CA ILE A 92 1.08 2.10 -10.55
C ILE A 92 2.41 2.66 -10.04
N ILE A 93 3.26 3.16 -10.94
CA ILE A 93 4.56 3.73 -10.58
C ILE A 93 4.38 4.94 -9.66
N GLU A 94 3.47 5.86 -9.96
CA GLU A 94 3.19 7.01 -9.10
C GLU A 94 2.77 6.60 -7.68
N TYR A 95 1.91 5.59 -7.56
CA TYR A 95 1.53 5.04 -6.26
C TYR A 95 2.72 4.42 -5.53
N LEU A 96 3.60 3.69 -6.23
CA LEU A 96 4.80 3.09 -5.65
C LEU A 96 5.83 4.15 -5.23
N GLU A 97 6.02 5.22 -6.00
CA GLU A 97 6.87 6.36 -5.63
C GLU A 97 6.38 7.02 -4.32
N LYS A 98 5.07 7.23 -4.20
CA LYS A 98 4.46 7.76 -2.96
C LYS A 98 4.58 6.77 -1.80
N THR A 99 4.49 5.48 -2.07
CA THR A 99 4.70 4.41 -1.09
C THR A 99 6.14 4.40 -0.59
N ASN A 100 7.12 4.49 -1.49
CA ASN A 100 8.54 4.57 -1.15
C ASN A 100 8.82 5.80 -0.28
N ALA A 101 8.30 6.97 -0.67
CA ALA A 101 8.43 8.20 0.13
C ALA A 101 7.80 8.06 1.53
N TYR A 102 6.64 7.41 1.64
CA TYR A 102 5.99 7.15 2.94
C TYR A 102 6.86 6.28 3.85
N TYR A 103 7.43 5.20 3.33
CA TYR A 103 8.32 4.34 4.13
C TYR A 103 9.57 5.08 4.57
N GLU A 104 10.24 5.77 3.65
CA GLU A 104 11.50 6.48 3.93
C GLU A 104 11.32 7.63 4.92
N GLN A 105 10.28 8.46 4.73
CA GLN A 105 10.10 9.70 5.49
C GLN A 105 9.32 9.52 6.80
N PHE A 106 8.44 8.52 6.90
CA PHE A 106 7.56 8.36 8.05
C PHE A 106 7.69 7.01 8.73
N GLN A 107 7.52 5.91 8.02
CA GLN A 107 7.39 4.60 8.66
C GLN A 107 8.69 4.13 9.29
N LEU A 108 9.79 4.14 8.56
CA LEU A 108 11.10 3.69 9.07
C LEU A 108 11.62 4.57 10.21
N PRO A 109 11.59 5.91 10.14
CA PRO A 109 11.93 6.77 11.26
C PRO A 109 11.04 6.56 12.48
N ASN A 110 9.75 6.31 12.27
CA ASN A 110 8.81 6.07 13.37
C ASN A 110 9.13 4.75 14.12
N ILE A 111 9.41 3.67 13.39
CA ILE A 111 9.81 2.39 14.00
C ILE A 111 11.11 2.56 14.79
N GLU A 112 12.12 3.24 14.22
CA GLU A 112 13.38 3.50 14.92
C GLU A 112 13.18 4.29 16.22
N ARG A 113 12.32 5.31 16.18
CA ARG A 113 11.95 6.08 17.37
C ARG A 113 11.32 5.20 18.45
N HIS A 114 10.46 4.24 18.08
CA HIS A 114 9.86 3.32 19.04
C HIS A 114 10.89 2.38 19.66
N PHE A 115 11.86 1.86 18.89
CA PHE A 115 12.96 1.09 19.46
C PHE A 115 13.75 1.91 20.48
N ASN A 116 14.08 3.16 20.16
CA ASN A 116 14.79 4.05 21.09
C ASN A 116 13.99 4.30 22.37
N LEU A 117 12.68 4.52 22.28
CA LEU A 117 11.81 4.72 23.42
C LEU A 117 11.72 3.46 24.32
N LEU A 118 11.62 2.27 23.70
CA LEU A 118 11.57 1.00 24.43
C LEU A 118 12.88 0.73 25.18
N ILE A 119 14.02 0.93 24.52
CA ILE A 119 15.33 0.75 25.12
C ILE A 119 15.51 1.72 26.30
N ASN A 120 15.17 3.01 26.13
CA ASN A 120 15.32 4.02 27.16
C ASN A 120 14.38 3.80 28.36
N LYS A 121 13.26 3.12 28.20
CA LYS A 121 12.32 2.79 29.28
C LYS A 121 12.56 1.42 29.89
N SER A 122 13.48 0.63 29.37
CA SER A 122 13.84 -0.67 29.95
C SER A 122 14.64 -0.46 31.23
N GLU A 123 14.17 -1.02 32.34
CA GLU A 123 14.83 -0.93 33.65
C GLU A 123 16.13 -1.76 33.78
N SER A 124 16.34 -2.67 32.81
CA SER A 124 17.53 -3.51 32.70
C SER A 124 18.14 -3.41 31.32
N ASP A 125 19.45 -3.57 31.22
CA ASP A 125 20.13 -3.71 29.91
C ASP A 125 19.56 -4.93 29.20
N ASN A 126 18.60 -4.67 28.27
CA ASN A 126 17.92 -5.72 27.54
C ASN A 126 18.65 -5.98 26.21
N GLY A 127 19.68 -6.85 26.27
CA GLY A 127 20.48 -7.23 25.09
C GLY A 127 19.63 -7.68 23.90
N ASN A 128 18.46 -8.29 24.11
CA ASN A 128 17.55 -8.69 23.05
C ASN A 128 16.95 -7.48 22.30
N LEU A 129 16.59 -6.39 23.02
CA LEU A 129 16.10 -5.17 22.38
C LEU A 129 17.19 -4.48 21.55
N HIS A 130 18.42 -4.45 22.03
CA HIS A 130 19.55 -3.93 21.28
C HIS A 130 19.84 -4.76 20.03
N LEU A 131 19.76 -6.09 20.13
CA LEU A 131 19.92 -6.98 18.99
C LEU A 131 18.82 -6.76 17.95
N LEU A 132 17.55 -6.70 18.36
CA LEU A 132 16.43 -6.41 17.47
C LEU A 132 16.56 -5.05 16.78
N LYS A 133 17.02 -4.03 17.50
CA LYS A 133 17.31 -2.72 16.91
C LYS A 133 18.41 -2.81 15.84
N THR A 134 19.47 -3.58 16.09
CA THR A 134 20.55 -3.77 15.11
C THR A 134 20.01 -4.40 13.83
N PHE A 135 19.24 -5.50 13.93
CA PHE A 135 18.58 -6.10 12.77
C PHE A 135 17.66 -5.14 12.02
N PHE A 136 16.90 -4.34 12.78
CA PHE A 136 16.04 -3.33 12.15
C PHE A 136 16.85 -2.28 11.39
N LEU A 137 17.99 -1.82 11.91
CA LEU A 137 18.84 -0.83 11.25
C LEU A 137 19.46 -1.40 9.95
N GLU A 138 19.87 -2.66 9.95
CA GLU A 138 20.34 -3.37 8.75
C GLU A 138 19.23 -3.45 7.70
N LEU A 139 18.04 -3.95 8.08
CA LEU A 139 16.87 -4.00 7.21
C LEU A 139 16.49 -2.61 6.67
N LYS A 140 16.53 -1.58 7.51
CA LYS A 140 16.27 -0.19 7.11
C LYS A 140 17.25 0.27 6.02
N GLN A 141 18.54 -0.02 6.16
CA GLN A 141 19.54 0.34 5.15
C GLN A 141 19.30 -0.37 3.82
N GLU A 142 19.00 -1.67 3.83
CA GLU A 142 18.68 -2.43 2.62
C GLU A 142 17.42 -1.88 1.94
N LEU A 143 16.37 -1.58 2.72
CA LEU A 143 15.14 -1.05 2.18
C LEU A 143 15.32 0.35 1.57
N ILE A 144 16.09 1.24 2.21
CA ILE A 144 16.42 2.57 1.67
C ILE A 144 17.23 2.44 0.39
N ALA A 145 18.22 1.53 0.33
CA ALA A 145 18.98 1.28 -0.88
C ALA A 145 18.08 0.81 -2.04
N ARG A 146 17.13 -0.08 -1.75
CA ARG A 146 16.13 -0.57 -2.73
C ARG A 146 15.21 0.55 -3.20
N ILE A 147 14.69 1.36 -2.28
CA ILE A 147 13.86 2.54 -2.60
C ILE A 147 14.62 3.50 -3.52
N HIS A 148 15.89 3.75 -3.24
CA HIS A 148 16.74 4.60 -4.07
C HIS A 148 16.92 4.00 -5.47
N GLU A 149 17.20 2.72 -5.58
CA GLU A 149 17.33 2.00 -6.86
C GLU A 149 16.01 2.07 -7.67
N ASP A 150 14.88 1.81 -7.05
CA ASP A 150 13.57 1.89 -7.69
C ASP A 150 13.32 3.29 -8.25
N ASN A 151 13.52 4.33 -7.45
CA ASN A 151 13.22 5.72 -7.83
C ASN A 151 14.20 6.28 -8.89
N THR A 152 15.48 5.88 -8.86
CA THR A 152 16.50 6.44 -9.76
C THR A 152 16.71 5.64 -11.03
N MET A 153 16.46 4.33 -11.01
CA MET A 153 16.73 3.44 -12.14
C MET A 153 15.47 2.78 -12.70
N TRP A 154 14.73 2.05 -11.87
CA TRP A 154 13.64 1.20 -12.37
C TRP A 154 12.42 1.99 -12.81
N PHE A 155 11.90 2.89 -12.00
CA PHE A 155 10.70 3.65 -12.33
C PHE A 155 10.88 4.56 -13.55
N PRO A 156 11.98 5.32 -13.70
CA PRO A 156 12.23 6.09 -14.92
C PRO A 156 12.33 5.21 -16.17
N LYS A 157 12.97 4.03 -16.07
CA LYS A 157 13.08 3.07 -17.17
C LYS A 157 11.73 2.52 -17.60
N LEU A 158 10.89 2.13 -16.62
CA LEU A 158 9.54 1.61 -16.90
C LEU A 158 8.63 2.68 -17.50
N LYS A 159 8.69 3.93 -17.02
CA LYS A 159 7.95 5.07 -17.59
C LYS A 159 8.33 5.31 -19.07
N LYS A 160 9.62 5.24 -19.40
CA LYS A 160 10.08 5.36 -20.79
C LYS A 160 9.58 4.24 -21.68
N LEU A 161 9.62 2.99 -21.22
CA LEU A 161 9.11 1.84 -21.95
C LEU A 161 7.60 1.94 -22.20
N SER A 162 6.83 2.35 -21.20
CA SER A 162 5.40 2.56 -21.31
C SER A 162 5.03 3.61 -22.36
N ASN A 163 5.74 4.74 -22.35
CA ASN A 163 5.51 5.83 -23.31
C ASN A 163 5.89 5.39 -24.75
N GLY A 164 7.02 4.68 -24.92
CA GLY A 164 7.43 4.15 -26.22
C GLY A 164 6.43 3.15 -26.81
N ILE A 165 5.85 2.27 -25.99
CA ILE A 165 4.78 1.35 -26.43
C ILE A 165 3.52 2.12 -26.81
N GLY A 166 3.19 3.20 -26.11
CA GLY A 166 2.07 4.09 -26.42
C GLY A 166 2.23 4.76 -27.80
N GLU A 167 3.43 5.26 -28.11
CA GLU A 167 3.74 5.89 -29.40
C GLU A 167 3.65 4.89 -30.56
N ILE A 168 4.16 3.66 -30.40
CA ILE A 168 4.06 2.60 -31.42
C ILE A 168 2.60 2.23 -31.69
N ARG A 169 1.76 2.11 -30.67
CA ARG A 169 0.32 1.86 -30.85
C ARG A 169 -0.39 2.99 -31.59
N LEU A 170 -0.08 4.25 -31.27
CA LEU A 170 -0.67 5.41 -31.96
C LEU A 170 -0.23 5.50 -33.42
N HIS A 171 1.00 5.15 -33.74
CA HIS A 171 1.51 5.12 -35.12
C HIS A 171 0.79 4.05 -35.93
N HIS A 172 0.60 2.84 -35.39
CA HIS A 172 -0.14 1.75 -36.07
C HIS A 172 -1.63 2.08 -36.30
N ILE A 173 -2.27 2.83 -35.43
CA ILE A 173 -3.67 3.25 -35.61
C ILE A 173 -3.78 4.31 -36.72
N LYS A 174 -2.78 5.19 -36.86
CA LYS A 174 -2.76 6.23 -37.91
C LYS A 174 -2.44 5.68 -39.30
N GLU A 175 -1.70 4.58 -39.38
CA GLU A 175 -1.38 3.93 -40.67
C GLU A 175 -2.51 3.04 -41.19
N ASN A 176 -3.45 2.65 -40.33
CA ASN A 176 -4.59 1.78 -40.70
C ASN A 176 -5.94 2.52 -40.83
N ASN A 177 -5.97 3.85 -40.78
CA ASN A 177 -7.10 4.72 -41.09
C ASN A 177 -6.78 5.62 -42.29
#